data_4d3c1d0b3a70835582a10f645f3e1298
#
_entry.id   4d3c1d0b3a70835582a10f645f3e1298
#
_cell.length_a   1.000
_cell.length_b   1.000
_cell.length_c   1.000
_cell.angle_alpha   90.00
_cell.angle_beta   90.00
_cell.angle_gamma   90.00
#
_symmetry.space_group_name_H-M   'P 1'
#
loop_
_entity.id
_entity.type
_entity.pdbx_description
1 polymer ?
#
loop_
_entity_poly.entity_id
_entity_poly.type
_entity_poly.pdbx_seq_one_letter_code
_entity_poly.pdbx_strand_id
1 'polypeptide(L)'
;GSEMCIRDRVSRALPDVRDGLKPVHRRILYAMHKGGFDWTKQFRKSARIVGDVIGKYHPHGDQAVYDALVRMVQDFSMSLPLIDGQGNFGSVDGDPAAAMRYTETKLAKISQHLIDDIEKNTVNFKSNYDETEKEPEVLPSQYPNILVNGAGGIAVGMATSIPPHNLKEVINGTQKLKKKKKNDKKT
;
A
#
# COMPACT_ATOMS: atom_id res chain seq x y z
N GLY A 1 2.61 -24.24 17.26
CA GLY A 1 1.66 -23.94 16.17
C GLY A 1 0.83 -22.67 16.38
N SER A 2 0.50 -22.30 17.63
CA SER A 2 -0.39 -21.15 17.91
C SER A 2 0.28 -19.78 17.78
N GLU A 3 1.51 -19.60 18.22
CA GLU A 3 2.21 -18.29 18.17
C GLU A 3 2.51 -17.84 16.75
N MET A 4 2.94 -18.75 15.88
CA MET A 4 3.19 -18.43 14.48
C MET A 4 1.91 -18.03 13.75
N CYS A 5 0.79 -18.66 14.06
CA CYS A 5 -0.53 -18.31 13.51
C CYS A 5 -1.01 -16.92 13.97
N ILE A 6 -0.81 -16.58 15.25
CA ILE A 6 -1.17 -15.28 15.81
C ILE A 6 -0.30 -14.17 15.19
N ARG A 7 1.01 -14.36 15.11
CA ARG A 7 1.93 -13.39 14.50
C ARG A 7 1.58 -13.13 13.03
N ASP A 8 1.26 -14.17 12.28
CA ASP A 8 0.84 -14.03 10.87
C ASP A 8 -0.49 -13.28 10.74
N ARG A 9 -1.47 -13.55 11.59
CA ARG A 9 -2.76 -12.81 11.63
C ARG A 9 -2.57 -11.34 11.97
N VAL A 10 -1.73 -11.03 12.96
CA VAL A 10 -1.42 -9.66 13.37
C VAL A 10 -0.73 -8.91 12.22
N SER A 11 0.25 -9.51 11.57
CA SER A 11 0.99 -8.89 10.46
C SER A 11 0.12 -8.61 9.22
N ARG A 12 -0.95 -9.40 9.01
CA ARG A 12 -1.92 -9.16 7.93
C ARG A 12 -2.93 -8.07 8.25
N ALA A 13 -3.26 -7.90 9.53
CA ALA A 13 -4.30 -6.97 9.97
C ALA A 13 -3.79 -5.55 10.19
N LEU A 14 -2.53 -5.39 10.57
CA LEU A 14 -1.93 -4.10 10.89
C LEU A 14 -0.98 -3.63 9.80
N PRO A 15 -0.98 -2.32 9.47
CA PRO A 15 -0.02 -1.76 8.53
C PRO A 15 1.40 -1.72 9.14
N ASP A 16 2.42 -1.89 8.30
CA ASP A 16 3.81 -1.70 8.70
C ASP A 16 4.10 -0.20 8.91
N VAL A 17 4.75 0.16 10.00
CA VAL A 17 5.06 1.55 10.34
C VAL A 17 5.98 2.23 9.31
N ARG A 18 6.81 1.45 8.61
CA ARG A 18 7.81 1.95 7.67
C ARG A 18 7.19 2.47 6.36
N ASP A 19 6.15 1.80 5.84
CA ASP A 19 5.48 2.18 4.59
C ASP A 19 3.98 2.46 4.73
N GLY A 20 3.39 2.20 5.91
CA GLY A 20 1.98 2.44 6.19
C GLY A 20 1.03 1.48 5.47
N LEU A 21 1.50 0.33 5.02
CA LEU A 21 0.76 -0.60 4.19
C LEU A 21 0.55 -1.96 4.87
N LYS A 22 -0.63 -2.51 4.67
CA LYS A 22 -0.87 -3.94 4.93
C LYS A 22 -0.28 -4.78 3.79
N PRO A 23 0.03 -6.06 4.01
CA PRO A 23 0.63 -6.92 2.99
C PRO A 23 -0.14 -6.92 1.65
N VAL A 24 -1.47 -6.98 1.68
CA VAL A 24 -2.28 -6.97 0.44
C VAL A 24 -2.09 -5.69 -0.37
N HIS A 25 -2.06 -4.53 0.27
CA HIS A 25 -1.86 -3.24 -0.40
C HIS A 25 -0.45 -3.16 -1.01
N ARG A 26 0.56 -3.58 -0.28
CA ARG A 26 1.96 -3.62 -0.75
C ARG A 26 2.12 -4.53 -1.96
N ARG A 27 1.50 -5.71 -1.94
CA ARG A 27 1.50 -6.66 -3.06
C ARG A 27 0.83 -6.11 -4.30
N ILE A 28 -0.29 -5.39 -4.15
CA ILE A 28 -0.97 -4.74 -5.28
C ILE A 28 -0.05 -3.69 -5.91
N LEU A 29 0.50 -2.77 -5.11
CA LEU A 29 1.39 -1.71 -5.62
C LEU A 29 2.64 -2.29 -6.28
N TYR A 30 3.24 -3.32 -5.68
CA TYR A 30 4.40 -4.00 -6.24
C TYR A 30 4.08 -4.74 -7.54
N ALA A 31 2.96 -5.45 -7.62
CA ALA A 31 2.51 -6.12 -8.85
C ALA A 31 2.27 -5.12 -9.98
N MET A 32 1.65 -3.98 -9.68
CA MET A 32 1.43 -2.91 -10.65
C MET A 32 2.77 -2.31 -11.14
N HIS A 33 3.73 -2.11 -10.25
CA HIS A 33 5.06 -1.64 -10.61
C HIS A 33 5.80 -2.64 -11.51
N LYS A 34 5.82 -3.92 -11.13
CA LYS A 34 6.45 -4.99 -11.94
C LYS A 34 5.77 -5.18 -13.29
N GLY A 35 4.47 -4.97 -13.36
CA GLY A 35 3.69 -5.00 -14.61
C GLY A 35 3.88 -3.76 -15.49
N GLY A 36 4.58 -2.73 -15.02
CA GLY A 36 4.77 -1.46 -15.73
C GLY A 36 3.50 -0.61 -15.82
N PHE A 37 2.57 -0.73 -14.87
CA PHE A 37 1.32 0.03 -14.84
C PHE A 37 1.47 1.35 -14.06
N ASP A 38 2.52 2.09 -14.37
CA ASP A 38 2.83 3.36 -13.73
C ASP A 38 1.90 4.50 -14.21
N TRP A 39 1.98 5.64 -13.52
CA TRP A 39 1.14 6.81 -13.77
C TRP A 39 1.27 7.41 -15.18
N THR A 40 2.36 7.14 -15.90
CA THR A 40 2.60 7.62 -17.27
C THR A 40 1.96 6.75 -18.33
N LYS A 41 1.48 5.56 -17.95
CA LYS A 41 0.91 4.57 -18.85
C LYS A 41 -0.61 4.66 -18.91
N GLN A 42 -1.19 3.93 -19.84
CA GLN A 42 -2.63 3.80 -19.97
C GLN A 42 -3.22 2.97 -18.82
N PHE A 43 -4.46 3.24 -18.50
CA PHE A 43 -5.23 2.43 -17.58
C PHE A 43 -5.30 0.96 -18.03
N ARG A 44 -5.35 0.06 -17.07
CA ARG A 44 -5.52 -1.38 -17.27
C ARG A 44 -6.71 -1.89 -16.48
N LYS A 45 -7.38 -2.91 -17.00
CA LYS A 45 -8.50 -3.55 -16.30
C LYS A 45 -8.08 -3.98 -14.90
N SER A 46 -8.88 -3.64 -13.90
CA SER A 46 -8.64 -4.03 -12.52
C SER A 46 -8.53 -5.54 -12.35
N ALA A 47 -9.34 -6.30 -13.12
CA ALA A 47 -9.28 -7.75 -13.13
C ALA A 47 -7.91 -8.31 -13.52
N ARG A 48 -7.17 -7.65 -14.41
CA ARG A 48 -5.80 -8.04 -14.78
C ARG A 48 -4.86 -7.91 -13.60
N ILE A 49 -4.92 -6.79 -12.90
CA ILE A 49 -4.07 -6.52 -11.73
C ILE A 49 -4.39 -7.50 -10.60
N VAL A 50 -5.66 -7.71 -10.31
CA VAL A 50 -6.11 -8.70 -9.31
C VAL A 50 -5.60 -10.09 -9.64
N GLY A 51 -5.69 -10.51 -10.90
CA GLY A 51 -5.18 -11.80 -11.37
C GLY A 51 -3.67 -11.95 -11.18
N ASP A 52 -2.88 -10.93 -11.53
CA ASP A 52 -1.43 -10.93 -11.33
C ASP A 52 -1.05 -11.02 -9.83
N VAL A 53 -1.78 -10.32 -8.96
CA VAL A 53 -1.57 -10.37 -7.50
C VAL A 53 -1.85 -11.73 -6.92
N ILE A 54 -2.99 -12.33 -7.27
CA ILE A 54 -3.38 -13.65 -6.76
C ILE A 54 -2.42 -14.72 -7.27
N GLY A 55 -2.11 -14.70 -8.57
CA GLY A 55 -1.26 -15.69 -9.18
C GLY A 55 0.19 -15.68 -8.67
N LYS A 56 0.70 -14.53 -8.23
CA LYS A 56 2.12 -14.39 -7.86
C LYS A 56 2.37 -14.19 -6.37
N TYR A 57 1.51 -13.47 -5.66
CA TYR A 57 1.86 -12.98 -4.31
C TYR A 57 0.81 -13.27 -3.23
N HIS A 58 -0.46 -13.39 -3.58
CA HIS A 58 -1.53 -13.42 -2.58
C HIS A 58 -2.58 -14.50 -2.89
N PRO A 59 -2.35 -15.76 -2.47
CA PRO A 59 -3.21 -16.92 -2.81
C PRO A 59 -4.50 -16.92 -1.96
N HIS A 60 -5.28 -15.84 -2.04
CA HIS A 60 -6.57 -15.67 -1.36
C HIS A 60 -7.65 -15.25 -2.36
N GLY A 61 -8.89 -15.09 -1.90
CA GLY A 61 -10.01 -14.73 -2.77
C GLY A 61 -9.80 -13.42 -3.52
N ASP A 62 -10.17 -13.40 -4.80
CA ASP A 62 -10.06 -12.26 -5.70
C ASP A 62 -10.82 -11.02 -5.22
N GLN A 63 -12.00 -11.22 -4.62
CA GLN A 63 -12.81 -10.12 -4.10
C GLN A 63 -12.07 -9.34 -3.00
N ALA A 64 -11.38 -10.01 -2.08
CA ALA A 64 -10.62 -9.35 -1.02
C ALA A 64 -9.47 -8.49 -1.58
N VAL A 65 -8.80 -8.97 -2.63
CA VAL A 65 -7.76 -8.21 -3.32
C VAL A 65 -8.36 -7.02 -4.06
N TYR A 66 -9.49 -7.21 -4.74
CA TYR A 66 -10.19 -6.14 -5.43
C TYR A 66 -10.69 -5.06 -4.46
N ASP A 67 -11.27 -5.43 -3.33
CA ASP A 67 -11.73 -4.49 -2.31
C ASP A 67 -10.56 -3.65 -1.75
N ALA A 68 -9.39 -4.26 -1.57
CA ALA A 68 -8.18 -3.55 -1.16
C ALA A 68 -7.70 -2.57 -2.24
N LEU A 69 -7.75 -2.97 -3.51
CA LEU A 69 -7.43 -2.11 -4.65
C LEU A 69 -8.39 -0.92 -4.73
N VAL A 70 -9.69 -1.16 -4.62
CA VAL A 70 -10.74 -0.13 -4.63
C VAL A 70 -10.49 0.92 -3.55
N ARG A 71 -10.14 0.51 -2.33
CA ARG A 71 -9.81 1.45 -1.24
C ARG A 71 -8.67 2.40 -1.59
N MET A 72 -7.66 1.93 -2.31
CA MET A 72 -6.53 2.76 -2.71
C MET A 72 -6.84 3.74 -3.84
N VAL A 73 -8.00 3.59 -4.50
CA VAL A 73 -8.51 4.52 -5.52
C VAL A 73 -9.42 5.58 -4.91
N GLN A 74 -10.13 5.26 -3.83
CA GLN A 74 -11.18 6.13 -3.25
C GLN A 74 -10.57 7.31 -2.49
N ASP A 75 -10.89 8.53 -2.89
CA ASP A 75 -10.48 9.77 -2.24
C ASP A 75 -11.15 10.01 -0.87
N PHE A 76 -12.28 9.34 -0.62
CA PHE A 76 -12.94 9.34 0.69
C PHE A 76 -12.41 8.24 1.64
N SER A 77 -11.64 7.28 1.13
CA SER A 77 -11.00 6.22 1.94
C SER A 77 -9.53 6.54 2.27
N MET A 78 -8.87 7.31 1.42
CA MET A 78 -7.47 7.73 1.57
C MET A 78 -7.36 9.24 1.37
N SER A 79 -6.61 9.90 2.24
CA SER A 79 -6.30 11.33 2.09
C SER A 79 -5.49 11.60 0.82
N LEU A 80 -4.65 10.64 0.43
CA LEU A 80 -3.85 10.69 -0.78
C LEU A 80 -3.93 9.33 -1.47
N PRO A 81 -4.84 9.13 -2.42
CA PRO A 81 -5.01 7.87 -3.13
C PRO A 81 -3.72 7.41 -3.80
N LEU A 82 -3.43 6.13 -3.70
CA LEU A 82 -2.21 5.51 -4.24
C LEU A 82 -2.39 4.92 -5.64
N ILE A 83 -3.63 4.80 -6.08
CA ILE A 83 -4.01 4.26 -7.38
C ILE A 83 -4.98 5.23 -8.04
N ASP A 84 -4.75 5.55 -9.30
CA ASP A 84 -5.69 6.26 -10.15
C ASP A 84 -6.67 5.26 -10.77
N GLY A 85 -7.95 5.60 -10.76
CA GLY A 85 -9.00 4.76 -11.29
C GLY A 85 -9.84 5.44 -12.36
N GLN A 86 -10.37 4.63 -13.27
CA GLN A 86 -11.36 5.03 -14.26
C GLN A 86 -12.56 4.08 -14.20
N GLY A 87 -13.74 4.62 -14.01
CA GLY A 87 -14.98 3.87 -13.82
C GLY A 87 -15.62 4.17 -12.45
N ASN A 88 -16.55 3.29 -12.06
CA ASN A 88 -17.26 3.44 -10.78
C ASN A 88 -16.56 2.65 -9.67
N PHE A 89 -15.96 3.38 -8.72
CA PHE A 89 -15.32 2.83 -7.53
C PHE A 89 -16.12 3.01 -6.25
N GLY A 90 -17.43 3.22 -6.39
CA GLY A 90 -18.31 3.43 -5.25
C GLY A 90 -18.43 4.90 -4.85
N SER A 91 -19.21 5.15 -3.81
CA SER A 91 -19.45 6.50 -3.27
C SER A 91 -19.32 6.51 -1.75
N VAL A 92 -19.20 7.72 -1.20
CA VAL A 92 -19.21 7.93 0.25
C VAL A 92 -20.55 7.53 0.89
N ASP A 93 -21.62 7.54 0.12
CA ASP A 93 -22.96 7.16 0.56
C ASP A 93 -23.17 5.63 0.63
N GLY A 94 -22.13 4.86 0.32
CA GLY A 94 -22.13 3.40 0.45
C GLY A 94 -22.48 2.64 -0.82
N ASP A 95 -22.53 3.29 -1.97
CA ASP A 95 -22.69 2.57 -3.24
C ASP A 95 -21.47 1.68 -3.48
N PRO A 96 -21.65 0.41 -3.87
CA PRO A 96 -20.54 -0.49 -4.15
C PRO A 96 -19.81 -0.10 -5.43
N ALA A 97 -18.53 -0.45 -5.50
CA ALA A 97 -17.77 -0.37 -6.74
C ALA A 97 -18.34 -1.32 -7.79
N ALA A 98 -18.22 -0.95 -9.06
CA ALA A 98 -18.50 -1.85 -10.17
C ALA A 98 -17.56 -3.07 -10.14
N ALA A 99 -17.98 -4.17 -10.78
CA ALA A 99 -17.14 -5.35 -10.85
C ALA A 99 -15.78 -5.07 -11.52
N MET A 100 -14.74 -5.79 -11.11
CA MET A 100 -13.35 -5.56 -11.54
C MET A 100 -13.12 -5.63 -13.05
N ARG A 101 -14.02 -6.29 -13.79
CA ARG A 101 -13.99 -6.34 -15.27
C ARG A 101 -14.37 -5.02 -15.94
N TYR A 102 -15.07 -4.14 -15.23
CA TYR A 102 -15.53 -2.85 -15.77
C TYR A 102 -14.63 -1.67 -15.38
N THR A 103 -13.94 -1.77 -14.25
CA THR A 103 -13.06 -0.71 -13.77
C THR A 103 -11.65 -0.85 -14.32
N GLU A 104 -10.94 0.28 -14.41
CA GLU A 104 -9.57 0.33 -14.90
C GLU A 104 -8.71 1.14 -13.93
N THR A 105 -7.45 0.75 -13.77
CA THR A 105 -6.54 1.34 -12.80
C THR A 105 -5.13 1.47 -13.35
N LYS A 106 -4.37 2.39 -12.74
CA LYS A 106 -2.91 2.53 -12.86
C LYS A 106 -2.36 3.10 -11.55
N LEU A 107 -1.05 3.02 -11.33
CA LEU A 107 -0.44 3.68 -10.17
C LEU A 107 -0.66 5.19 -10.23
N ALA A 108 -1.04 5.81 -9.12
CA ALA A 108 -1.02 7.26 -9.00
C ALA A 108 0.42 7.76 -8.94
N LYS A 109 0.65 9.00 -9.37
CA LYS A 109 1.98 9.61 -9.39
C LYS A 109 2.67 9.58 -8.03
N ILE A 110 1.93 9.78 -6.95
CA ILE A 110 2.47 9.77 -5.58
C ILE A 110 3.02 8.40 -5.18
N SER A 111 2.47 7.31 -5.70
CA SER A 111 2.93 5.95 -5.39
C SER A 111 4.34 5.66 -5.89
N GLN A 112 4.81 6.41 -6.89
CA GLN A 112 6.21 6.34 -7.31
C GLN A 112 7.15 6.64 -6.14
N HIS A 113 6.83 7.62 -5.30
CA HIS A 113 7.64 7.96 -4.12
C HIS A 113 7.63 6.90 -3.00
N LEU A 114 6.69 5.95 -3.03
CA LEU A 114 6.74 4.77 -2.17
C LEU A 114 7.66 3.68 -2.71
N ILE A 115 7.78 3.58 -4.03
CA ILE A 115 8.41 2.45 -4.73
C ILE A 115 9.82 2.81 -5.25
N ASP A 116 10.10 4.09 -5.49
CA ASP A 116 11.40 4.55 -6.01
C ASP A 116 12.55 3.93 -5.22
N ASP A 117 13.59 3.57 -5.95
CA ASP A 117 14.79 2.93 -5.42
C ASP A 117 14.62 1.47 -4.92
N ILE A 118 13.48 0.83 -5.19
CA ILE A 118 13.25 -0.57 -4.77
C ILE A 118 14.28 -1.55 -5.37
N GLU A 119 14.78 -1.27 -6.57
CA GLU A 119 15.77 -2.10 -7.26
C GLU A 119 17.23 -1.84 -6.78
N LYS A 120 17.42 -0.90 -5.85
CA LYS A 120 18.75 -0.48 -5.34
C LYS A 120 19.12 -1.10 -3.99
N ASN A 121 18.60 -2.27 -3.65
CA ASN A 121 18.83 -2.93 -2.34
C ASN A 121 18.46 -2.07 -1.13
N THR A 122 17.44 -1.25 -1.25
CA THR A 122 16.97 -0.36 -0.17
C THR A 122 16.10 -1.09 0.85
N VAL A 123 15.51 -2.21 0.46
CA VAL A 123 14.61 -3.04 1.28
C VAL A 123 14.92 -4.52 1.08
N ASN A 124 14.55 -5.33 2.07
CA ASN A 124 14.66 -6.78 1.97
C ASN A 124 13.52 -7.36 1.13
N PHE A 125 13.83 -8.46 0.48
CA PHE A 125 12.88 -9.29 -0.26
C PHE A 125 12.76 -10.65 0.40
N LYS A 126 11.56 -11.20 0.37
CA LYS A 126 11.27 -12.58 0.78
C LYS A 126 10.64 -13.34 -0.38
N SER A 127 10.71 -14.67 -0.34
CA SER A 127 9.99 -15.51 -1.29
C SER A 127 8.48 -15.38 -1.08
N ASN A 128 7.73 -15.49 -2.18
CA ASN A 128 6.28 -15.63 -2.15
C ASN A 128 5.87 -17.02 -1.62
N TYR A 129 4.57 -17.32 -1.64
CA TYR A 129 4.00 -18.54 -1.04
C TYR A 129 4.47 -19.86 -1.69
N ASP A 130 4.86 -19.86 -2.98
CA ASP A 130 5.33 -21.04 -3.74
C ASP A 130 6.81 -20.96 -4.13
N GLU A 131 7.54 -19.98 -3.60
CA GLU A 131 8.97 -19.74 -3.84
C GLU A 131 9.35 -19.43 -5.30
N THR A 132 8.38 -19.16 -6.15
CA THR A 132 8.63 -18.86 -7.57
C THR A 132 8.98 -17.40 -7.82
N GLU A 133 8.51 -16.50 -6.96
CA GLU A 133 8.72 -15.05 -7.07
C GLU A 133 9.21 -14.46 -5.75
N LYS A 134 9.78 -13.27 -5.83
CA LYS A 134 10.17 -12.49 -4.64
C LYS A 134 9.28 -11.27 -4.50
N GLU A 135 8.90 -10.99 -3.26
CA GLU A 135 8.14 -9.81 -2.90
C GLU A 135 8.90 -8.97 -1.85
N PRO A 136 8.79 -7.64 -1.86
CA PRO A 136 9.42 -6.80 -0.85
C PRO A 136 8.72 -6.97 0.50
N GLU A 137 9.50 -7.02 1.57
CA GLU A 137 8.97 -7.02 2.94
C GLU A 137 8.30 -5.69 3.27
N VAL A 138 8.84 -4.59 2.72
CA VAL A 138 8.36 -3.21 2.88
C VAL A 138 8.74 -2.41 1.64
N LEU A 139 8.00 -1.36 1.32
CA LEU A 139 8.40 -0.43 0.26
C LEU A 139 9.41 0.62 0.78
N PRO A 140 10.31 1.16 -0.07
CA PRO A 140 11.33 2.14 0.31
C PRO A 140 10.77 3.41 0.96
N SER A 141 9.62 3.88 0.51
CA SER A 141 8.81 4.95 1.11
C SER A 141 9.59 6.26 1.38
N GLN A 142 9.66 7.13 0.40
CA GLN A 142 10.36 8.42 0.52
C GLN A 142 9.63 9.43 1.42
N TYR A 143 8.37 9.17 1.77
CA TYR A 143 7.58 9.98 2.69
C TYR A 143 6.82 9.06 3.68
N PRO A 144 6.48 9.56 4.88
CA PRO A 144 5.79 8.75 5.89
C PRO A 144 4.29 8.56 5.55
N ASN A 145 4.01 7.61 4.67
CA ASN A 145 2.66 7.30 4.20
C ASN A 145 1.69 6.97 5.35
N ILE A 146 2.18 6.32 6.42
CA ILE A 146 1.34 6.00 7.59
C ILE A 146 0.73 7.24 8.25
N LEU A 147 1.41 8.38 8.21
CA LEU A 147 0.89 9.64 8.74
C LEU A 147 0.00 10.35 7.73
N VAL A 148 0.34 10.30 6.46
CA VAL A 148 -0.43 10.98 5.39
C VAL A 148 -1.79 10.34 5.18
N ASN A 149 -1.83 9.03 5.02
CA ASN A 149 -3.07 8.28 4.78
C ASN A 149 -3.70 7.73 6.07
N GLY A 150 -3.00 7.84 7.20
CA GLY A 150 -3.42 7.22 8.43
C GLY A 150 -3.28 5.71 8.42
N ALA A 151 -3.73 5.08 9.47
CA ALA A 151 -3.73 3.63 9.62
C ALA A 151 -4.91 3.18 10.46
N GLY A 152 -5.55 2.11 10.05
CA GLY A 152 -6.61 1.47 10.81
C GLY A 152 -6.50 -0.04 10.69
N GLY A 153 -6.62 -0.73 11.82
CA GLY A 153 -6.59 -2.18 11.83
C GLY A 153 -6.87 -2.73 13.20
N ILE A 154 -7.53 -3.89 13.23
CA ILE A 154 -7.83 -4.63 14.43
C ILE A 154 -7.26 -6.03 14.27
N ALA A 155 -6.43 -6.45 15.21
CA ALA A 155 -5.88 -7.79 15.30
C ALA A 155 -6.19 -8.41 16.66
N VAL A 156 -5.81 -9.65 16.85
CA VAL A 156 -5.96 -10.32 18.15
C VAL A 156 -5.04 -9.65 19.19
N GLY A 157 -5.65 -9.05 20.22
CA GLY A 157 -4.93 -8.43 21.32
C GLY A 157 -4.36 -7.04 21.07
N MET A 158 -4.51 -6.47 19.84
CA MET A 158 -4.08 -5.11 19.55
C MET A 158 -4.86 -4.47 18.40
N ALA A 159 -4.93 -3.13 18.45
CA ALA A 159 -5.53 -2.34 17.39
C ALA A 159 -4.68 -1.10 17.14
N THR A 160 -4.79 -0.53 15.93
CA THR A 160 -4.18 0.75 15.58
C THR A 160 -5.24 1.67 14.97
N SER A 161 -5.13 2.96 15.30
CA SER A 161 -5.94 4.00 14.68
C SER A 161 -5.10 5.28 14.61
N ILE A 162 -4.66 5.62 13.43
CA ILE A 162 -3.90 6.84 13.16
C ILE A 162 -4.72 7.65 12.14
N PRO A 163 -5.14 8.88 12.50
CA PRO A 163 -5.87 9.73 11.56
C PRO A 163 -4.95 10.20 10.42
N PRO A 164 -5.47 10.50 9.23
CA PRO A 164 -4.70 11.07 8.15
C PRO A 164 -4.25 12.50 8.49
N HIS A 165 -3.07 12.88 7.98
CA HIS A 165 -2.45 14.18 8.19
C HIS A 165 -2.16 14.88 6.86
N ASN A 166 -2.07 16.20 6.87
CA ASN A 166 -1.72 16.97 5.68
C ASN A 166 -0.26 16.69 5.26
N LEU A 167 -0.05 16.33 3.99
CA LEU A 167 1.27 15.98 3.45
C LEU A 167 2.31 17.08 3.67
N LYS A 168 1.94 18.35 3.45
CA LYS A 168 2.87 19.50 3.63
C LYS A 168 3.32 19.65 5.08
N GLU A 169 2.40 19.49 6.03
CA GLU A 169 2.71 19.55 7.45
C GLU A 169 3.59 18.38 7.90
N VAL A 170 3.32 17.18 7.43
CA VAL A 170 4.12 15.97 7.70
C VAL A 170 5.54 16.14 7.18
N ILE A 171 5.72 16.62 5.95
CA ILE A 171 7.04 16.88 5.37
C ILE A 171 7.79 17.95 6.15
N ASN A 172 7.13 19.07 6.48
CA ASN A 172 7.72 20.14 7.28
C ASN A 172 8.16 19.64 8.67
N GLY A 173 7.33 18.85 9.34
CA GLY A 173 7.65 18.22 10.63
C GLY A 173 8.87 17.31 10.53
N THR A 174 8.92 16.46 9.50
CA THR A 174 10.04 15.54 9.23
C THR A 174 11.35 16.30 8.99
N GLN A 175 11.30 17.39 8.23
CA GLN A 175 12.47 18.25 7.99
C GLN A 175 12.98 18.91 9.26
N LYS A 176 12.09 19.40 10.14
CA LYS A 176 12.46 19.98 11.44
C LYS A 176 13.15 18.96 12.34
N LEU A 177 12.62 17.74 12.42
CA LEU A 177 13.23 16.66 13.20
C LEU A 177 14.62 16.27 12.68
N LYS A 178 14.80 16.25 11.36
CA LYS A 178 16.10 15.97 10.72
C LYS A 178 17.14 17.04 11.07
N LYS A 179 16.75 18.32 11.09
CA LYS A 179 17.62 19.43 11.47
C LYS A 179 18.01 19.35 12.94
N LYS A 180 17.07 19.05 13.84
CA LYS A 180 17.34 18.89 15.28
C LYS A 180 18.35 17.77 15.55
N LYS A 181 18.12 16.57 15.00
CA LYS A 181 19.08 15.45 15.13
C LYS A 181 20.48 15.73 14.59
N LYS A 182 20.60 16.62 13.60
CA LYS A 182 21.90 17.01 13.03
C LYS A 182 22.66 17.98 13.95
N ASN A 183 21.94 18.79 14.70
CA ASN A 183 22.53 19.71 15.69
C ASN A 183 22.94 18.95 16.97
N ASP A 184 22.10 18.04 17.46
CA ASP A 184 22.39 17.20 18.64
C ASP A 184 23.59 16.25 18.45
N LYS A 185 23.99 15.95 17.20
CA LYS A 185 25.19 15.17 16.89
C LYS A 185 26.47 15.99 16.72
N LYS A 186 26.37 17.33 16.80
CA LYS A 186 27.51 18.24 16.69
C LYS A 186 27.95 18.84 18.05
N THR A 187 27.19 18.53 19.09
CA THR A 187 27.52 18.79 20.49
C THR A 187 28.03 17.51 21.14
#